data_01dd9813c141c9233b98743a32529a83
#
_entry.id   01dd9813c141c9233b98743a32529a83
#
_cell.length_a   1.000
_cell.length_b   1.000
_cell.length_c   1.000
_cell.angle_alpha   90.00
_cell.angle_beta   90.00
_cell.angle_gamma   90.00
#
_symmetry.space_group_name_H-M   'P 1'
#
loop_
_entity.id
_entity.type
_entity.pdbx_description
1 polymer ?
#
loop_
_entity_poly.entity_id
_entity_poly.type
_entity_poly.pdbx_seq_one_letter_code
_entity_poly.pdbx_strand_id
1 'polypeptide(L)'
;RVLFRSGDPIPIFNTGYSREWREWSGMQSENLDAMADDQEAHVAAIREDMADYMLSGDAKVKVKGYVGAGITNHANTNQVDLSASGLNIDLTTATPDEMVAFFTGPFAKLLDDNYVQEKVKVWVSPDIMRNMSKPYSSAAGFKEGTVLEYILRYGRIESVNQTFKLTGNHFIAYVRNSQYIKTRIAAPVGTFMIPRQNPFDNYNTLVWSAVGLQIKRDFNGRSKVFNAQG
;
A
#
# COMPACT_ATOMS: atom_id res chain seq x y z
N ARG A 1 -8.52 33.55 11.58
CA ARG A 1 -7.56 32.59 10.94
C ARG A 1 -7.99 31.21 11.34
N VAL A 2 -8.72 30.50 10.46
CA VAL A 2 -9.14 29.12 10.70
C VAL A 2 -7.91 28.23 10.49
N LEU A 3 -7.37 27.68 11.58
CA LEU A 3 -6.33 26.67 11.52
C LEU A 3 -7.02 25.32 11.21
N PHE A 4 -6.97 24.89 9.95
CA PHE A 4 -7.33 23.53 9.59
C PHE A 4 -6.29 22.59 10.24
N ARG A 5 -6.70 21.89 11.28
CA ARG A 5 -5.89 20.81 11.87
C ARG A 5 -6.35 19.51 11.24
N SER A 6 -5.54 18.93 10.36
CA SER A 6 -5.63 17.52 10.00
C SER A 6 -4.70 16.72 10.91
N GLY A 7 -5.14 15.59 11.40
CA GLY A 7 -4.34 14.71 12.22
C GLY A 7 -4.42 13.29 11.66
N ASP A 8 -3.25 12.69 11.40
CA ASP A 8 -3.16 11.30 10.97
C ASP A 8 -2.56 10.50 12.14
N PRO A 9 -3.28 9.51 12.69
CA PRO A 9 -2.77 8.70 13.79
C PRO A 9 -1.53 7.89 13.37
N ILE A 10 -0.61 7.71 14.31
CA ILE A 10 0.55 6.83 14.15
C ILE A 10 0.35 5.66 15.10
N PRO A 11 -0.13 4.50 14.64
CA PRO A 11 -0.28 3.31 15.48
C PRO A 11 1.07 2.72 15.85
N ILE A 12 1.07 1.97 16.94
CA ILE A 12 2.20 1.14 17.35
C ILE A 12 1.86 -0.30 16.95
N PHE A 13 2.71 -0.87 16.14
CA PHE A 13 2.68 -2.29 15.79
C PHE A 13 3.64 -3.03 16.72
N ASN A 14 3.19 -4.09 17.32
CA ASN A 14 4.04 -4.91 18.17
C ASN A 14 3.68 -6.39 18.03
N THR A 15 4.69 -7.22 18.11
CA THR A 15 4.58 -8.67 18.25
C THR A 15 5.69 -9.15 19.18
N GLY A 16 5.47 -10.27 19.85
CA GLY A 16 6.46 -10.80 20.75
C GLY A 16 6.54 -12.32 20.65
N TYR A 17 7.71 -12.84 20.92
CA TYR A 17 7.95 -14.26 21.04
C TYR A 17 8.73 -14.57 22.33
N SER A 18 8.56 -15.80 22.78
CA SER A 18 9.13 -16.28 24.04
C SER A 18 9.80 -17.64 23.84
N ARG A 19 10.93 -17.80 24.45
CA ARG A 19 11.64 -19.10 24.48
C ARG A 19 11.87 -19.51 25.93
N GLU A 20 11.65 -20.79 26.23
CA GLU A 20 11.97 -21.35 27.55
C GLU A 20 13.49 -21.33 27.76
N TRP A 21 13.93 -21.00 28.97
CA TRP A 21 15.34 -20.86 29.28
C TRP A 21 16.14 -22.16 29.08
N ARG A 22 15.53 -23.34 29.33
CA ARG A 22 16.17 -24.64 29.10
C ARG A 22 16.36 -24.92 27.61
N GLU A 23 15.32 -24.68 26.82
CA GLU A 23 15.32 -24.82 25.37
C GLU A 23 16.40 -23.91 24.74
N TRP A 24 16.48 -22.68 25.21
CA TRP A 24 17.50 -21.74 24.81
C TRP A 24 18.92 -22.24 25.08
N SER A 25 19.15 -22.76 26.27
CA SER A 25 20.45 -23.32 26.64
C SER A 25 20.84 -24.54 25.79
N GLY A 26 19.87 -25.41 25.46
CA GLY A 26 20.07 -26.54 24.55
C GLY A 26 20.44 -26.12 23.14
N MET A 27 19.70 -25.14 22.57
CA MET A 27 19.95 -24.63 21.25
C MET A 27 21.31 -23.96 21.10
N GLN A 28 21.77 -23.23 22.13
CA GLN A 28 23.12 -22.65 22.12
C GLN A 28 24.21 -23.73 22.08
N SER A 29 24.00 -24.88 22.74
CA SER A 29 24.97 -25.99 22.70
C SER A 29 25.02 -26.68 21.35
N GLU A 30 23.96 -26.64 20.57
CA GLU A 30 23.85 -27.25 19.24
C GLU A 30 24.13 -26.28 18.07
N ASN A 31 24.53 -25.03 18.36
CA ASN A 31 24.73 -23.97 17.37
C ASN A 31 23.49 -23.68 16.46
N LEU A 32 22.29 -23.91 16.99
CA LEU A 32 21.05 -23.61 16.29
C LEU A 32 20.66 -22.14 16.51
N ASP A 33 20.56 -21.37 15.43
CA ASP A 33 20.17 -19.95 15.49
C ASP A 33 18.65 -19.74 15.32
N ALA A 34 17.87 -20.51 16.10
CA ALA A 34 16.41 -20.42 16.06
C ALA A 34 15.86 -19.04 16.48
N MET A 35 16.65 -18.24 17.20
CA MET A 35 16.22 -16.87 17.54
C MET A 35 16.31 -15.91 16.37
N ALA A 36 17.27 -16.07 15.47
CA ALA A 36 17.34 -15.27 14.26
C ALA A 36 16.14 -15.54 13.34
N ASP A 37 15.77 -16.81 13.19
CA ASP A 37 14.61 -17.22 12.40
C ASP A 37 13.30 -16.68 12.99
N ASP A 38 13.11 -16.79 14.31
CA ASP A 38 11.95 -16.23 15.01
C ASP A 38 11.90 -14.70 14.85
N GLN A 39 13.04 -14.02 14.99
CA GLN A 39 13.13 -12.59 14.83
C GLN A 39 12.76 -12.16 13.40
N GLU A 40 13.27 -12.85 12.38
CA GLU A 40 12.98 -12.57 10.98
C GLU A 40 11.49 -12.76 10.69
N ALA A 41 10.88 -13.83 11.16
CA ALA A 41 9.45 -14.11 11.02
C ALA A 41 8.59 -13.00 11.64
N HIS A 42 8.92 -12.56 12.86
CA HIS A 42 8.19 -11.49 13.54
C HIS A 42 8.41 -10.11 12.90
N VAL A 43 9.60 -9.83 12.39
CA VAL A 43 9.86 -8.62 11.60
C VAL A 43 9.06 -8.63 10.30
N ALA A 44 8.98 -9.77 9.62
CA ALA A 44 8.17 -9.92 8.41
C ALA A 44 6.68 -9.68 8.70
N ALA A 45 6.14 -10.27 9.79
CA ALA A 45 4.76 -10.07 10.21
C ALA A 45 4.45 -8.59 10.48
N ILE A 46 5.30 -7.88 11.23
CA ILE A 46 5.11 -6.43 11.47
C ILE A 46 5.13 -5.63 10.16
N ARG A 47 6.02 -5.96 9.23
CA ARG A 47 6.07 -5.28 7.93
C ARG A 47 4.79 -5.50 7.12
N GLU A 48 4.22 -6.69 7.22
CA GLU A 48 2.95 -7.00 6.57
C GLU A 48 1.80 -6.22 7.20
N ASP A 49 1.68 -6.20 8.53
CA ASP A 49 0.67 -5.42 9.25
C ASP A 49 0.78 -3.91 8.95
N MET A 50 2.01 -3.39 8.88
CA MET A 50 2.26 -2.00 8.48
C MET A 50 1.80 -1.73 7.04
N ALA A 51 2.06 -2.64 6.12
CA ALA A 51 1.62 -2.50 4.72
C ALA A 51 0.09 -2.54 4.61
N ASP A 52 -0.57 -3.41 5.37
CA ASP A 52 -2.04 -3.49 5.44
C ASP A 52 -2.65 -2.20 6.01
N TYR A 53 -2.06 -1.69 7.09
CA TYR A 53 -2.50 -0.42 7.65
C TYR A 53 -2.31 0.75 6.67
N MET A 54 -1.18 0.82 5.98
CA MET A 54 -0.95 1.87 4.99
C MET A 54 -1.92 1.79 3.81
N LEU A 55 -2.34 0.60 3.42
CA LEU A 55 -3.29 0.41 2.33
C LEU A 55 -4.72 0.68 2.78
N SER A 56 -5.20 0.01 3.82
CA SER A 56 -6.61 -0.02 4.22
C SER A 56 -6.93 0.78 5.48
N GLY A 57 -5.91 1.14 6.27
CA GLY A 57 -6.09 1.73 7.60
C GLY A 57 -6.70 0.77 8.61
N ASP A 58 -6.99 1.27 9.80
CA ASP A 58 -7.73 0.56 10.83
C ASP A 58 -8.65 1.52 11.59
N ALA A 59 -9.95 1.31 11.48
CA ALA A 59 -10.97 2.12 12.15
C ALA A 59 -10.91 2.04 13.70
N LYS A 60 -10.24 1.04 14.26
CA LYS A 60 -10.02 0.91 15.70
C LYS A 60 -8.96 1.88 16.22
N VAL A 61 -8.03 2.27 15.34
CA VAL A 61 -7.00 3.25 15.68
C VAL A 61 -7.61 4.65 15.69
N LYS A 62 -7.85 5.19 16.88
CA LYS A 62 -8.45 6.53 17.05
C LYS A 62 -7.62 7.36 18.01
N VAL A 63 -7.21 8.56 17.61
CA VAL A 63 -6.47 9.50 18.43
C VAL A 63 -7.11 10.88 18.33
N LYS A 64 -7.65 11.39 19.41
CA LYS A 64 -8.29 12.73 19.48
C LYS A 64 -9.34 12.98 18.38
N GLY A 65 -10.13 11.95 18.04
CA GLY A 65 -11.17 12.02 17.01
C GLY A 65 -10.69 11.74 15.58
N TYR A 66 -9.40 11.58 15.35
CA TYR A 66 -8.86 11.15 14.07
C TYR A 66 -8.80 9.63 14.00
N VAL A 67 -9.26 9.06 12.89
CA VAL A 67 -9.28 7.63 12.62
C VAL A 67 -8.10 7.24 11.75
N GLY A 68 -7.49 6.09 12.03
CA GLY A 68 -6.42 5.54 11.21
C GLY A 68 -6.93 5.16 9.83
N ALA A 69 -6.51 5.91 8.82
CA ALA A 69 -6.90 5.71 7.44
C ALA A 69 -5.71 5.31 6.57
N GLY A 70 -5.94 4.39 5.63
CA GLY A 70 -4.99 3.98 4.61
C GLY A 70 -5.23 4.69 3.28
N ILE A 71 -4.45 4.35 2.27
CA ILE A 71 -4.56 4.96 0.93
C ILE A 71 -5.97 4.80 0.36
N THR A 72 -6.62 3.66 0.59
CA THR A 72 -7.94 3.35 0.01
C THR A 72 -9.10 4.13 0.61
N ASN A 73 -9.02 4.51 1.89
CA ASN A 73 -10.12 5.14 2.63
C ASN A 73 -9.78 6.49 3.27
N HIS A 74 -8.61 7.04 2.99
CA HIS A 74 -8.20 8.33 3.54
C HIS A 74 -9.08 9.46 2.98
N ALA A 75 -9.49 10.42 3.84
CA ALA A 75 -10.32 11.56 3.45
C ALA A 75 -9.71 12.43 2.34
N ASN A 76 -8.40 12.40 2.20
CA ASN A 76 -7.65 13.13 1.17
C ASN A 76 -7.34 12.27 -0.08
N THR A 77 -7.81 11.04 -0.18
CA THR A 77 -7.71 10.22 -1.39
C THR A 77 -8.88 10.52 -2.31
N ASN A 78 -8.61 10.69 -3.61
CA ASN A 78 -9.67 10.80 -4.61
C ASN A 78 -10.27 9.42 -4.84
N GLN A 79 -11.54 9.25 -4.49
CA GLN A 79 -12.29 8.02 -4.73
C GLN A 79 -12.85 8.05 -6.15
N VAL A 80 -12.62 7.00 -6.92
CA VAL A 80 -13.07 6.84 -8.30
C VAL A 80 -13.89 5.57 -8.37
N ASP A 81 -15.16 5.71 -8.72
CA ASP A 81 -16.06 4.59 -8.95
C ASP A 81 -15.98 4.18 -10.42
N LEU A 82 -15.40 3.00 -10.69
CA LEU A 82 -15.24 2.45 -12.04
C LEU A 82 -16.57 1.95 -12.62
N SER A 83 -17.55 1.66 -11.78
CA SER A 83 -18.89 1.25 -12.20
C SER A 83 -19.82 2.43 -12.51
N ALA A 84 -19.40 3.67 -12.20
CA ALA A 84 -20.19 4.87 -12.46
C ALA A 84 -20.53 5.04 -13.95
N SER A 85 -21.69 5.60 -14.23
CA SER A 85 -22.25 5.74 -15.59
C SER A 85 -21.39 6.50 -16.60
N GLY A 86 -20.31 7.17 -16.16
CA GLY A 86 -19.35 7.85 -17.04
C GLY A 86 -18.08 7.07 -17.33
N LEU A 87 -17.79 6.01 -16.57
CA LEU A 87 -16.62 5.14 -16.72
C LEU A 87 -17.05 3.72 -17.12
N ASN A 88 -17.89 3.11 -16.32
CA ASN A 88 -18.49 1.76 -16.51
C ASN A 88 -17.52 0.75 -17.15
N ILE A 89 -16.36 0.59 -16.53
CA ILE A 89 -15.30 -0.29 -17.02
C ILE A 89 -14.89 -1.31 -15.96
N ASP A 90 -14.82 -2.57 -16.39
CA ASP A 90 -14.19 -3.64 -15.59
C ASP A 90 -12.84 -3.99 -16.21
N LEU A 91 -11.77 -3.52 -15.59
CA LEU A 91 -10.39 -3.73 -16.05
C LEU A 91 -9.95 -5.20 -15.96
N THR A 92 -10.68 -6.06 -15.25
CA THR A 92 -10.35 -7.50 -15.17
C THR A 92 -10.75 -8.25 -16.44
N THR A 93 -11.79 -7.78 -17.13
CA THR A 93 -12.39 -8.39 -18.31
C THR A 93 -12.31 -7.52 -19.57
N ALA A 94 -11.97 -6.24 -19.42
CA ALA A 94 -11.89 -5.28 -20.52
C ALA A 94 -10.98 -5.75 -21.66
N THR A 95 -11.37 -5.39 -22.87
CA THR A 95 -10.54 -5.61 -24.07
C THR A 95 -9.28 -4.75 -24.04
N PRO A 96 -8.21 -5.14 -24.77
CA PRO A 96 -7.00 -4.34 -24.87
C PRO A 96 -7.22 -2.89 -25.28
N ASP A 97 -8.11 -2.65 -26.24
CA ASP A 97 -8.43 -1.30 -26.72
C ASP A 97 -9.15 -0.48 -25.65
N GLU A 98 -10.10 -1.06 -24.91
CA GLU A 98 -10.79 -0.40 -23.80
C GLU A 98 -9.84 -0.03 -22.65
N MET A 99 -8.93 -0.94 -22.31
CA MET A 99 -7.92 -0.66 -21.28
C MET A 99 -7.04 0.52 -21.66
N VAL A 100 -6.50 0.52 -22.88
CA VAL A 100 -5.67 1.62 -23.37
C VAL A 100 -6.49 2.90 -23.44
N ALA A 101 -7.71 2.85 -23.95
CA ALA A 101 -8.61 4.01 -24.02
C ALA A 101 -8.92 4.58 -22.63
N PHE A 102 -9.13 3.73 -21.61
CA PHE A 102 -9.36 4.18 -20.24
C PHE A 102 -8.15 4.96 -19.68
N PHE A 103 -6.94 4.39 -19.77
CA PHE A 103 -5.74 5.03 -19.23
C PHE A 103 -5.33 6.30 -20.00
N THR A 104 -5.59 6.35 -21.30
CA THR A 104 -5.27 7.52 -22.12
C THR A 104 -6.36 8.60 -22.12
N GLY A 105 -7.60 8.24 -21.83
CA GLY A 105 -8.75 9.12 -21.82
C GLY A 105 -9.23 9.48 -20.40
N PRO A 106 -10.19 8.72 -19.83
CA PRO A 106 -10.81 9.06 -18.56
C PRO A 106 -9.83 9.20 -17.40
N PHE A 107 -8.87 8.27 -17.27
CA PHE A 107 -7.86 8.34 -16.22
C PHE A 107 -6.91 9.53 -16.40
N ALA A 108 -6.48 9.80 -17.64
CA ALA A 108 -5.67 10.98 -17.93
C ALA A 108 -6.39 12.28 -17.59
N LYS A 109 -7.71 12.36 -17.88
CA LYS A 109 -8.54 13.50 -17.49
C LYS A 109 -8.59 13.68 -15.97
N LEU A 110 -8.75 12.60 -15.20
CA LEU A 110 -8.69 12.65 -13.73
C LEU A 110 -7.36 13.22 -13.22
N LEU A 111 -6.25 12.87 -13.86
CA LEU A 111 -4.94 13.45 -13.53
C LEU A 111 -4.89 14.94 -13.84
N ASP A 112 -5.43 15.37 -14.99
CA ASP A 112 -5.44 16.76 -15.40
C ASP A 112 -6.33 17.61 -14.48
N ASP A 113 -7.50 17.12 -14.11
CA ASP A 113 -8.43 17.79 -13.17
C ASP A 113 -7.80 18.02 -11.79
N ASN A 114 -6.87 17.15 -11.40
CA ASN A 114 -6.10 17.25 -10.15
C ASN A 114 -4.71 17.91 -10.32
N TYR A 115 -4.43 18.51 -11.49
CA TYR A 115 -3.15 19.17 -11.82
C TYR A 115 -1.92 18.28 -11.56
N VAL A 116 -2.03 17.00 -11.90
CA VAL A 116 -0.91 16.05 -11.80
C VAL A 116 -0.03 16.21 -13.03
N GLN A 117 1.15 16.80 -12.87
CA GLN A 117 2.15 16.94 -13.93
C GLN A 117 3.19 15.80 -13.92
N GLU A 118 3.42 15.23 -12.74
CA GLU A 118 4.37 14.14 -12.54
C GLU A 118 3.78 12.81 -13.01
N LYS A 119 4.65 11.84 -13.26
CA LYS A 119 4.25 10.47 -13.54
C LYS A 119 3.70 9.80 -12.29
N VAL A 120 2.65 9.00 -12.44
CA VAL A 120 2.02 8.27 -11.35
C VAL A 120 2.50 6.82 -11.30
N LYS A 121 2.60 6.28 -10.09
CA LYS A 121 2.75 4.85 -9.84
C LYS A 121 1.38 4.25 -9.63
N VAL A 122 1.14 3.14 -10.31
CA VAL A 122 -0.13 2.42 -10.24
C VAL A 122 0.11 1.05 -9.61
N TRP A 123 -0.74 0.70 -8.65
CA TRP A 123 -0.80 -0.63 -8.05
C TRP A 123 -2.15 -1.23 -8.38
N VAL A 124 -2.14 -2.40 -8.97
CA VAL A 124 -3.35 -3.08 -9.46
C VAL A 124 -3.55 -4.42 -8.76
N SER A 125 -4.78 -4.93 -8.80
CA SER A 125 -5.07 -6.30 -8.40
C SER A 125 -4.38 -7.31 -9.34
N PRO A 126 -4.15 -8.55 -8.89
CA PRO A 126 -3.57 -9.60 -9.75
C PRO A 126 -4.42 -9.91 -11.00
N ASP A 127 -5.75 -9.74 -10.90
CA ASP A 127 -6.67 -9.99 -12.02
C ASP A 127 -6.50 -8.94 -13.12
N ILE A 128 -6.39 -7.66 -12.75
CA ILE A 128 -6.10 -6.57 -13.69
C ILE A 128 -4.71 -6.78 -14.31
N MET A 129 -3.69 -7.11 -13.49
CA MET A 129 -2.33 -7.34 -14.01
C MET A 129 -2.29 -8.50 -15.02
N ARG A 130 -3.01 -9.60 -14.73
CA ARG A 130 -3.13 -10.73 -15.65
C ARG A 130 -3.74 -10.33 -16.99
N ASN A 131 -4.76 -9.44 -16.96
CA ASN A 131 -5.37 -8.93 -18.17
C ASN A 131 -4.44 -7.99 -18.95
N MET A 132 -3.71 -7.09 -18.25
CA MET A 132 -2.72 -6.19 -18.86
C MET A 132 -1.51 -6.90 -19.47
N SER A 133 -1.17 -8.08 -18.97
CA SER A 133 -0.03 -8.88 -19.46
C SER A 133 -0.34 -9.66 -20.74
N LYS A 134 -1.58 -9.65 -21.20
CA LYS A 134 -1.95 -10.31 -22.48
C LYS A 134 -1.32 -9.60 -23.66
N PRO A 135 -1.03 -10.34 -24.76
CA PRO A 135 -0.61 -9.74 -26.01
C PRO A 135 -1.66 -8.72 -26.49
N TYR A 136 -1.20 -7.60 -27.05
CA TYR A 136 -2.11 -6.59 -27.55
C TYR A 136 -2.72 -7.04 -28.89
N SER A 137 -3.95 -7.50 -28.81
CA SER A 137 -4.77 -7.84 -29.99
C SER A 137 -5.98 -6.91 -30.02
N SER A 138 -6.19 -6.21 -31.12
CA SER A 138 -7.33 -5.33 -31.33
C SER A 138 -8.17 -5.80 -32.52
N ALA A 139 -9.39 -5.28 -32.67
CA ALA A 139 -10.23 -5.53 -33.83
C ALA A 139 -9.54 -5.12 -35.16
N ALA A 140 -8.58 -4.21 -35.11
CA ALA A 140 -7.81 -3.78 -36.29
C ALA A 140 -6.57 -4.64 -36.58
N GLY A 141 -6.32 -5.69 -35.77
CA GLY A 141 -5.20 -6.60 -35.95
C GLY A 141 -4.29 -6.72 -34.72
N PHE A 142 -3.29 -7.58 -34.82
CA PHE A 142 -2.28 -7.78 -33.76
C PHE A 142 -1.32 -6.61 -33.74
N LYS A 143 -1.08 -6.08 -32.54
CA LYS A 143 -0.05 -5.07 -32.27
C LYS A 143 1.08 -5.74 -31.49
N GLU A 144 2.31 -5.39 -31.83
CA GLU A 144 3.49 -5.93 -31.15
C GLU A 144 3.56 -5.46 -29.69
N GLY A 145 3.75 -6.40 -28.76
CA GLY A 145 3.88 -6.13 -27.33
C GLY A 145 2.63 -6.45 -26.52
N THR A 146 2.69 -6.12 -25.22
CA THR A 146 1.61 -6.32 -24.26
C THR A 146 0.82 -5.03 -24.06
N VAL A 147 -0.42 -5.15 -23.55
CA VAL A 147 -1.25 -3.98 -23.19
C VAL A 147 -0.51 -3.08 -22.19
N LEU A 148 0.19 -3.69 -21.23
CA LEU A 148 0.99 -2.98 -20.24
C LEU A 148 2.06 -2.09 -20.87
N GLU A 149 2.79 -2.58 -21.87
CA GLU A 149 3.81 -1.79 -22.58
C GLU A 149 3.22 -0.57 -23.29
N TYR A 150 2.03 -0.71 -23.89
CA TYR A 150 1.34 0.39 -24.52
C TYR A 150 0.91 1.46 -23.52
N ILE A 151 0.38 1.06 -22.36
CA ILE A 151 0.00 1.98 -21.29
C ILE A 151 1.24 2.75 -20.77
N LEU A 152 2.38 2.07 -20.59
CA LEU A 152 3.61 2.72 -20.13
C LEU A 152 4.21 3.67 -21.18
N ARG A 153 4.07 3.38 -22.47
CA ARG A 153 4.52 4.28 -23.58
C ARG A 153 3.79 5.62 -23.59
N TYR A 154 2.57 5.69 -23.06
CA TYR A 154 1.81 6.96 -22.97
C TYR A 154 2.49 8.01 -22.09
N GLY A 155 3.41 7.62 -21.23
CA GLY A 155 4.31 8.52 -20.51
C GLY A 155 3.74 9.21 -19.26
N ARG A 156 2.46 9.05 -18.93
CA ARG A 156 1.84 9.57 -17.70
C ARG A 156 2.00 8.61 -16.52
N ILE A 157 2.27 7.34 -16.80
CA ILE A 157 2.45 6.29 -15.80
C ILE A 157 3.94 5.94 -15.74
N GLU A 158 4.50 5.91 -14.54
CA GLU A 158 5.89 5.54 -14.28
C GLU A 158 6.07 4.02 -14.25
N SER A 159 5.19 3.35 -13.51
CA SER A 159 5.18 1.89 -13.37
C SER A 159 3.81 1.39 -12.97
N VAL A 160 3.50 0.19 -13.39
CA VAL A 160 2.34 -0.59 -12.93
C VAL A 160 2.87 -1.82 -12.20
N ASN A 161 2.44 -2.01 -10.96
CA ASN A 161 2.85 -3.12 -10.11
C ASN A 161 1.60 -3.84 -9.60
N GLN A 162 1.70 -5.13 -9.37
CA GLN A 162 0.61 -5.88 -8.75
C GLN A 162 0.77 -5.93 -7.22
N THR A 163 -0.37 -6.03 -6.52
CA THR A 163 -0.41 -6.37 -5.12
C THR A 163 -1.56 -7.34 -4.84
N PHE A 164 -1.29 -8.36 -4.03
CA PHE A 164 -2.30 -9.34 -3.61
C PHE A 164 -3.29 -8.79 -2.58
N LYS A 165 -3.02 -7.59 -2.06
CA LYS A 165 -3.89 -6.92 -1.10
C LYS A 165 -5.06 -6.15 -1.75
N LEU A 166 -5.03 -6.01 -3.07
CA LEU A 166 -6.15 -5.52 -3.88
C LEU A 166 -6.79 -6.68 -4.63
N THR A 167 -8.11 -6.71 -4.71
CA THR A 167 -8.88 -7.79 -5.35
C THR A 167 -9.87 -7.24 -6.36
N GLY A 168 -10.18 -8.04 -7.39
CA GLY A 168 -11.16 -7.67 -8.40
C GLY A 168 -10.79 -6.42 -9.19
N ASN A 169 -11.79 -5.61 -9.55
CA ASN A 169 -11.62 -4.38 -10.32
C ASN A 169 -11.18 -3.20 -9.43
N HIS A 170 -10.01 -3.33 -8.80
CA HIS A 170 -9.49 -2.36 -7.85
C HIS A 170 -8.04 -2.00 -8.16
N PHE A 171 -7.75 -0.70 -8.26
CA PHE A 171 -6.38 -0.20 -8.35
C PHE A 171 -6.21 1.11 -7.58
N ILE A 172 -4.98 1.39 -7.20
CA ILE A 172 -4.58 2.68 -6.61
C ILE A 172 -3.51 3.33 -7.48
N ALA A 173 -3.53 4.65 -7.53
CA ALA A 173 -2.53 5.43 -8.25
C ALA A 173 -2.08 6.61 -7.40
N TYR A 174 -0.79 6.89 -7.37
CA TYR A 174 -0.26 8.03 -6.63
C TYR A 174 1.05 8.56 -7.23
N VAL A 175 1.29 9.84 -7.00
CA VAL A 175 2.58 10.47 -7.29
C VAL A 175 3.54 10.19 -6.13
N ARG A 176 4.67 9.53 -6.42
CA ARG A 176 5.70 9.25 -5.42
C ARG A 176 6.50 10.50 -5.06
N ASN A 177 5.85 11.37 -4.27
CA ASN A 177 6.49 12.60 -3.78
C ASN A 177 6.06 12.83 -2.32
N SER A 178 7.03 13.10 -1.45
CA SER A 178 6.80 13.35 -0.02
C SER A 178 5.98 14.62 0.26
N GLN A 179 5.76 15.46 -0.73
CA GLN A 179 4.85 16.61 -0.63
C GLN A 179 3.38 16.18 -0.63
N TYR A 180 3.03 15.05 -1.25
CA TYR A 180 1.64 14.58 -1.41
C TYR A 180 1.32 13.37 -0.56
N ILE A 181 2.20 12.37 -0.57
CA ILE A 181 2.07 11.17 0.25
C ILE A 181 3.36 10.94 1.03
N LYS A 182 3.23 10.74 2.33
CA LYS A 182 4.38 10.57 3.21
C LYS A 182 4.12 9.53 4.29
N THR A 183 5.03 8.60 4.42
CA THR A 183 5.10 7.72 5.58
C THR A 183 5.72 8.48 6.75
N ARG A 184 5.04 8.49 7.89
CA ARG A 184 5.51 9.08 9.14
C ARG A 184 6.03 7.98 10.03
N ILE A 185 7.35 7.90 10.17
CA ILE A 185 8.03 6.93 11.02
C ILE A 185 8.36 7.64 12.33
N ALA A 186 7.66 7.25 13.40
CA ALA A 186 7.97 7.72 14.74
C ALA A 186 9.02 6.82 15.39
N ALA A 187 8.93 5.50 15.15
CA ALA A 187 9.96 4.54 15.52
C ALA A 187 10.12 3.51 14.39
N PRO A 188 11.35 3.26 13.92
CA PRO A 188 11.61 2.19 12.96
C PRO A 188 11.36 0.82 13.59
N VAL A 189 11.30 -0.23 12.78
CA VAL A 189 11.21 -1.60 13.28
C VAL A 189 12.45 -1.88 14.14
N GLY A 190 12.21 -2.22 15.38
CA GLY A 190 13.25 -2.53 16.35
C GLY A 190 12.88 -3.77 17.15
N THR A 191 13.88 -4.53 17.51
CA THR A 191 13.75 -5.73 18.36
C THR A 191 14.44 -5.44 19.68
N PHE A 192 13.75 -5.76 20.77
CA PHE A 192 14.40 -5.65 22.06
C PHE A 192 13.98 -6.77 23.03
N MET A 193 14.94 -7.25 23.78
CA MET A 193 14.72 -8.30 24.75
C MET A 193 14.21 -7.71 26.05
N ILE A 194 13.11 -8.24 26.57
CA ILE A 194 12.55 -7.83 27.85
C ILE A 194 13.45 -8.39 28.96
N PRO A 195 13.91 -7.56 29.91
CA PRO A 195 14.74 -8.02 31.01
C PRO A 195 14.04 -9.12 31.85
N ARG A 196 14.74 -10.21 32.14
CA ARG A 196 14.23 -11.27 33.00
C ARG A 196 14.33 -10.83 34.45
N GLN A 197 13.33 -11.17 35.27
CA GLN A 197 13.33 -10.89 36.70
C GLN A 197 14.04 -12.00 37.48
N ASN A 198 13.89 -13.26 37.02
CA ASN A 198 14.53 -14.40 37.64
C ASN A 198 15.40 -15.18 36.62
N PRO A 199 16.43 -15.91 37.06
CA PRO A 199 17.29 -16.71 36.19
C PRO A 199 16.55 -17.78 35.36
N PHE A 200 15.42 -18.27 35.87
CA PHE A 200 14.62 -19.33 35.26
C PHE A 200 13.43 -18.79 34.42
N ASP A 201 13.30 -17.47 34.30
CA ASP A 201 12.28 -16.88 33.48
C ASP A 201 12.59 -17.08 31.99
N ASN A 202 11.55 -17.15 31.19
CA ASN A 202 11.66 -17.26 29.73
C ASN A 202 12.34 -16.02 29.13
N TYR A 203 13.00 -16.24 28.02
CA TYR A 203 13.51 -15.16 27.16
C TYR A 203 12.35 -14.58 26.34
N ASN A 204 11.92 -13.39 26.69
CA ASN A 204 10.85 -12.67 26.00
C ASN A 204 11.45 -11.59 25.13
N THR A 205 11.11 -11.61 23.84
CA THR A 205 11.57 -10.63 22.88
C THR A 205 10.37 -9.91 22.27
N LEU A 206 10.45 -8.59 22.19
CA LEU A 206 9.45 -7.73 21.58
C LEU A 206 10.01 -7.13 20.30
N VAL A 207 9.27 -7.28 19.22
CA VAL A 207 9.50 -6.55 17.96
C VAL A 207 8.41 -5.51 17.83
N TRP A 208 8.77 -4.26 17.55
CA TRP A 208 7.81 -3.18 17.48
C TRP A 208 8.20 -2.09 16.49
N SER A 209 7.22 -1.32 16.05
CA SER A 209 7.39 -0.17 15.17
C SER A 209 6.25 0.82 15.40
N ALA A 210 6.48 2.09 15.09
CA ALA A 210 5.43 3.10 15.08
C ALA A 210 5.46 3.88 13.78
N VAL A 211 4.51 3.60 12.91
CA VAL A 211 4.45 4.13 11.54
C VAL A 211 3.03 4.53 11.20
N GLY A 212 2.87 5.68 10.55
CA GLY A 212 1.59 6.17 10.06
C GLY A 212 1.69 6.70 8.63
N LEU A 213 0.55 6.90 8.00
CA LEU A 213 0.42 7.46 6.65
C LEU A 213 -0.11 8.89 6.73
N GLN A 214 0.45 9.76 5.92
CA GLN A 214 -0.08 11.10 5.72
C GLN A 214 -0.29 11.37 4.23
N ILE A 215 -1.52 11.73 3.87
CA ILE A 215 -1.89 12.18 2.53
C ILE A 215 -2.31 13.64 2.61
N LYS A 216 -1.76 14.47 1.74
CA LYS A 216 -2.00 15.91 1.71
C LYS A 216 -2.83 16.30 0.48
N ARG A 217 -3.70 17.27 0.67
CA ARG A 217 -4.37 17.99 -0.40
C ARG A 217 -3.78 19.39 -0.55
N ASP A 218 -3.92 19.96 -1.74
CA ASP A 218 -3.64 21.36 -1.95
C ASP A 218 -4.75 22.25 -1.35
N PHE A 219 -4.56 23.58 -1.45
CA PHE A 219 -5.54 24.55 -0.93
C PHE A 219 -6.92 24.45 -1.62
N ASN A 220 -6.97 23.96 -2.85
CA ASN A 220 -8.20 23.76 -3.63
C ASN A 220 -8.83 22.37 -3.41
N GLY A 221 -8.32 21.60 -2.46
CA GLY A 221 -8.83 20.27 -2.14
C GLY A 221 -8.38 19.16 -3.10
N ARG A 222 -7.44 19.44 -4.02
CA ARG A 222 -6.93 18.47 -4.99
C ARG A 222 -5.92 17.54 -4.35
N SER A 223 -6.01 16.26 -4.65
CA SER A 223 -5.07 15.25 -4.20
C SER A 223 -4.39 14.55 -5.38
N LYS A 224 -3.16 14.11 -5.17
CA LYS A 224 -2.40 13.31 -6.14
C LYS A 224 -2.37 11.83 -5.77
N VAL A 225 -3.35 11.40 -5.00
CA VAL A 225 -3.57 10.00 -4.61
C VAL A 225 -4.98 9.61 -5.04
N PHE A 226 -5.12 8.50 -5.73
CA PHE A 226 -6.36 8.00 -6.31
C PHE A 226 -6.59 6.57 -5.85
N ASN A 227 -7.83 6.27 -5.51
CA ASN A 227 -8.32 4.91 -5.26
C ASN A 227 -9.48 4.66 -6.22
N ALA A 228 -9.36 3.67 -7.07
CA ALA A 228 -10.35 3.32 -8.08
C ALA A 228 -10.87 1.91 -7.83
N GLN A 229 -12.17 1.79 -7.66
CA GLN A 229 -12.85 0.54 -7.37
C GLN A 229 -14.15 0.47 -8.18
N GLY A 230 -14.53 -0.73 -8.64
CA GLY A 230 -15.77 -1.00 -9.35
C GLY A 230 -16.35 -2.34 -8.98
#